data_f2ffbae19396df7aa4aab9f05139d7a5
#
_entry.id   f2ffbae19396df7aa4aab9f05139d7a5
#
_cell.length_a   1.000
_cell.length_b   1.000
_cell.length_c   1.000
_cell.angle_alpha   90.00
_cell.angle_beta   90.00
_cell.angle_gamma   90.00
#
_symmetry.space_group_name_H-M   'P 1'
#
loop_
_entity.id
_entity.type
_entity.pdbx_description
1 polymer ?
#
loop_
_entity_poly.entity_id
_entity_poly.type
_entity_poly.pdbx_seq_one_letter_code
_entity_poly.pdbx_strand_id
1 'polypeptide(L)'
;MVYLIGAGPGDPGLITVKGLEFIKQCDTIIYDRLGTYQLLEMVKPDCCRIYVGKQAGSHYKKQPEINEILVEEGRKGNMVVRLKGGDPFVFGRGGEEVTALLEAGIPFQVIPGITSAVAVPEVCGIPVTHRGTSRSFHVITGHKRADIHRSDEGGLDDYDYIRNQEGTSVFLMGLNRLPQIMERLVQTGAEEHTPVAVISKGTMPGQRIVRGDIQTIADKVNEAKLESPAIIVVGENVALDFTAPNRGPLQNVHVGLVGTPKLREKMRVAIDALGGQSYSIVDMSVEQTEEKNRLRVALGHIEDYSWLAFTSQNTITLFFKWLREWNIDVRKLAHLKFAVVGAGTRDTLKSEGYIADYVPDEYTTSALAMGLANVMNDGEKLLIPRAVQGSETMLDILDQGGVVYEEIPVYDVVGRRMESIQYLKDLDVITFVSASGVRGFLKVLDAEESGPGMEHKPNDVDPCGEHTDNTGSTLKIHDIMKNIRIAALGDVTEKALEKAGYQADIVPEVGDIEHLISAIGDYYFREKRQ
;
A
#
# COMPACT_ATOMS: atom_id res chain seq x y z
N MET A 1 -21.26 17.63 1.28
CA MET A 1 -21.30 17.42 -0.18
C MET A 1 -20.69 16.07 -0.50
N VAL A 2 -21.30 15.28 -1.42
CA VAL A 2 -20.86 13.92 -1.77
C VAL A 2 -20.16 13.92 -3.14
N TYR A 3 -19.00 13.28 -3.23
CA TYR A 3 -18.23 13.09 -4.47
C TYR A 3 -18.19 11.60 -4.83
N LEU A 4 -18.82 11.22 -5.97
CA LEU A 4 -18.69 9.87 -6.52
C LEU A 4 -17.46 9.84 -7.42
N ILE A 5 -16.41 9.12 -7.02
CA ILE A 5 -15.10 9.13 -7.67
C ILE A 5 -14.78 7.74 -8.22
N GLY A 6 -14.42 7.69 -9.51
CA GLY A 6 -13.86 6.50 -10.11
C GLY A 6 -12.40 6.30 -9.70
N ALA A 7 -12.10 5.17 -9.05
CA ALA A 7 -10.77 4.81 -8.57
C ALA A 7 -9.82 4.36 -9.69
N GLY A 8 -10.33 4.14 -10.89
CA GLY A 8 -9.57 3.45 -11.94
C GLY A 8 -9.55 1.93 -11.78
N PRO A 9 -8.75 1.21 -12.58
CA PRO A 9 -8.80 -0.25 -12.68
C PRO A 9 -8.05 -0.99 -11.55
N GLY A 10 -7.26 -0.29 -10.73
CA GLY A 10 -6.49 -0.89 -9.64
C GLY A 10 -5.13 -0.23 -9.40
N ASP A 11 -4.42 0.17 -10.43
CA ASP A 11 -3.20 0.99 -10.32
C ASP A 11 -3.56 2.40 -9.82
N PRO A 12 -3.05 2.85 -8.66
CA PRO A 12 -3.33 4.19 -8.13
C PRO A 12 -2.81 5.31 -9.03
N GLY A 13 -1.84 5.06 -9.91
CA GLY A 13 -1.38 6.01 -10.93
C GLY A 13 -2.42 6.32 -12.01
N LEU A 14 -3.47 5.49 -12.10
CA LEU A 14 -4.58 5.67 -13.04
C LEU A 14 -5.79 6.39 -12.44
N ILE A 15 -5.68 6.93 -11.23
CA ILE A 15 -6.66 7.87 -10.69
C ILE A 15 -6.60 9.22 -11.42
N THR A 16 -7.74 9.88 -11.58
CA THR A 16 -7.72 11.25 -12.08
C THR A 16 -7.13 12.23 -11.05
N VAL A 17 -6.38 13.24 -11.49
CA VAL A 17 -5.82 14.27 -10.61
C VAL A 17 -6.91 14.88 -9.72
N LYS A 18 -8.07 15.19 -10.31
CA LYS A 18 -9.21 15.75 -9.58
C LYS A 18 -9.75 14.78 -8.51
N GLY A 19 -9.84 13.49 -8.83
CA GLY A 19 -10.26 12.46 -7.88
C GLY A 19 -9.31 12.36 -6.69
N LEU A 20 -8.01 12.37 -6.95
CA LEU A 20 -6.97 12.29 -5.92
C LEU A 20 -7.00 13.50 -4.96
N GLU A 21 -7.24 14.71 -5.48
CA GLU A 21 -7.34 15.92 -4.65
C GLU A 21 -8.48 15.82 -3.64
N PHE A 22 -9.64 15.29 -4.04
CA PHE A 22 -10.76 15.10 -3.13
C PHE A 22 -10.54 13.96 -2.13
N ILE A 23 -9.89 12.86 -2.54
CA ILE A 23 -9.51 11.77 -1.65
C ILE A 23 -8.62 12.28 -0.51
N LYS A 24 -7.63 13.12 -0.80
CA LYS A 24 -6.71 13.69 0.19
C LYS A 24 -7.37 14.64 1.19
N GLN A 25 -8.54 15.17 0.87
CA GLN A 25 -9.21 16.21 1.67
C GLN A 25 -10.49 15.73 2.36
N CYS A 26 -11.02 14.54 2.02
CA CYS A 26 -12.31 14.09 2.51
C CYS A 26 -12.33 13.85 4.03
N ASP A 27 -13.50 14.10 4.61
CA ASP A 27 -13.79 13.81 6.02
C ASP A 27 -14.28 12.37 6.20
N THR A 28 -15.00 11.85 5.20
CA THR A 28 -15.49 10.48 5.16
C THR A 28 -15.22 9.87 3.78
N ILE A 29 -14.69 8.64 3.76
CA ILE A 29 -14.53 7.84 2.53
C ILE A 29 -15.34 6.55 2.63
N ILE A 30 -16.24 6.35 1.67
CA ILE A 30 -17.08 5.14 1.55
C ILE A 30 -16.56 4.36 0.35
N TYR A 31 -16.11 3.13 0.57
CA TYR A 31 -15.36 2.38 -0.45
C TYR A 31 -15.73 0.89 -0.50
N ASP A 32 -15.38 0.25 -1.63
CA ASP A 32 -15.47 -1.20 -1.82
C ASP A 32 -14.08 -1.80 -2.13
N ARG A 33 -14.03 -3.14 -2.26
CA ARG A 33 -12.76 -3.90 -2.35
C ARG A 33 -11.99 -3.71 -3.66
N LEU A 34 -12.61 -3.21 -4.73
CA LEU A 34 -12.01 -3.28 -6.08
C LEU A 34 -10.96 -2.17 -6.30
N GLY A 35 -9.67 -2.51 -6.12
CA GLY A 35 -8.54 -1.68 -6.54
C GLY A 35 -8.34 -0.38 -5.76
N THR A 36 -8.91 -0.27 -4.55
CA THR A 36 -8.94 1.00 -3.81
C THR A 36 -7.94 1.12 -2.68
N TYR A 37 -7.31 0.03 -2.22
CA TYR A 37 -6.51 0.01 -0.98
C TYR A 37 -5.37 1.04 -0.94
N GLN A 38 -4.60 1.18 -2.02
CA GLN A 38 -3.51 2.16 -2.06
C GLN A 38 -4.02 3.61 -2.03
N LEU A 39 -5.22 3.88 -2.57
CA LEU A 39 -5.84 5.20 -2.51
C LEU A 39 -6.31 5.55 -1.09
N LEU A 40 -6.67 4.54 -0.27
CA LEU A 40 -7.02 4.74 1.13
C LEU A 40 -5.82 5.19 1.99
N GLU A 41 -4.61 4.89 1.55
CA GLU A 41 -3.39 5.37 2.21
C GLU A 41 -3.15 6.87 2.03
N MET A 42 -3.84 7.47 1.05
CA MET A 42 -3.70 8.89 0.69
C MET A 42 -4.71 9.81 1.37
N VAL A 43 -5.69 9.26 2.11
CA VAL A 43 -6.64 10.06 2.89
C VAL A 43 -5.96 10.66 4.12
N LYS A 44 -6.51 11.76 4.64
CA LYS A 44 -6.01 12.37 5.88
C LYS A 44 -6.18 11.42 7.08
N PRO A 45 -5.34 11.52 8.13
CA PRO A 45 -5.35 10.58 9.26
C PRO A 45 -6.66 10.50 10.04
N ASP A 46 -7.43 11.58 10.07
CA ASP A 46 -8.72 11.71 10.76
C ASP A 46 -9.93 11.41 9.87
N CYS A 47 -9.71 10.94 8.63
CA CYS A 47 -10.78 10.57 7.71
C CYS A 47 -11.51 9.31 8.20
N CYS A 48 -12.83 9.41 8.33
CA CYS A 48 -13.69 8.26 8.60
C CYS A 48 -13.74 7.32 7.39
N ARG A 49 -13.50 6.02 7.60
CA ARG A 49 -13.46 5.00 6.54
C ARG A 49 -14.61 4.05 6.69
N ILE A 50 -15.52 3.99 5.71
CA ILE A 50 -16.70 3.13 5.73
C ILE A 50 -16.60 2.11 4.58
N TYR A 51 -16.41 0.85 4.92
CA TYR A 51 -16.39 -0.25 3.96
C TYR A 51 -17.81 -0.72 3.61
N VAL A 52 -18.13 -0.82 2.33
CA VAL A 52 -19.44 -1.25 1.82
C VAL A 52 -19.37 -2.43 0.84
N GLY A 53 -18.20 -3.04 0.70
CA GLY A 53 -17.98 -4.17 -0.22
C GLY A 53 -18.50 -5.52 0.33
N LYS A 54 -18.33 -6.56 -0.48
CA LYS A 54 -18.66 -7.96 -0.08
C LYS A 54 -17.58 -8.49 0.85
N GLN A 55 -17.99 -9.00 2.01
CA GLN A 55 -17.15 -9.64 2.98
C GLN A 55 -17.49 -11.14 3.10
N ALA A 56 -16.46 -12.00 3.11
CA ALA A 56 -16.69 -13.42 3.36
C ALA A 56 -17.11 -13.62 4.85
N GLY A 57 -18.32 -14.12 5.08
CA GLY A 57 -18.82 -14.44 6.42
C GLY A 57 -19.58 -13.33 7.16
N SER A 58 -19.73 -12.13 6.58
CA SER A 58 -20.54 -11.06 7.14
C SER A 58 -21.73 -10.66 6.27
N HIS A 59 -22.69 -9.93 6.85
CA HIS A 59 -23.85 -9.43 6.14
C HIS A 59 -23.42 -8.52 4.97
N TYR A 60 -23.72 -8.95 3.75
CA TYR A 60 -23.51 -8.15 2.54
C TYR A 60 -24.42 -6.92 2.54
N LYS A 61 -23.86 -5.72 2.54
CA LYS A 61 -24.64 -4.49 2.39
C LYS A 61 -25.28 -4.46 0.99
N LYS A 62 -26.60 -4.46 0.94
CA LYS A 62 -27.36 -4.36 -0.32
C LYS A 62 -27.30 -2.91 -0.82
N GLN A 63 -27.53 -2.70 -2.12
CA GLN A 63 -27.48 -1.35 -2.67
C GLN A 63 -28.37 -0.32 -1.97
N PRO A 64 -29.58 -0.65 -1.50
CA PRO A 64 -30.36 0.28 -0.69
C PRO A 64 -29.65 0.74 0.59
N GLU A 65 -28.99 -0.19 1.30
CA GLU A 65 -28.23 0.13 2.52
C GLU A 65 -27.02 1.05 2.22
N ILE A 66 -26.33 0.83 1.09
CA ILE A 66 -25.25 1.70 0.62
C ILE A 66 -25.78 3.10 0.32
N ASN A 67 -26.94 3.19 -0.34
CA ASN A 67 -27.59 4.46 -0.64
C ASN A 67 -27.99 5.20 0.65
N GLU A 68 -28.49 4.49 1.67
CA GLU A 68 -28.82 5.05 2.98
C GLU A 68 -27.57 5.63 3.66
N ILE A 69 -26.46 4.87 3.72
CA ILE A 69 -25.19 5.35 4.28
C ILE A 69 -24.71 6.63 3.55
N LEU A 70 -24.77 6.66 2.22
CA LEU A 70 -24.39 7.84 1.44
C LEU A 70 -25.24 9.07 1.80
N VAL A 71 -26.55 8.88 1.96
CA VAL A 71 -27.49 9.94 2.34
C VAL A 71 -27.24 10.42 3.78
N GLU A 72 -27.02 9.50 4.71
CA GLU A 72 -26.75 9.81 6.12
C GLU A 72 -25.44 10.62 6.25
N GLU A 73 -24.36 10.14 5.64
CA GLU A 73 -23.07 10.84 5.67
C GLU A 73 -23.16 12.21 4.98
N GLY A 74 -23.87 12.28 3.85
CA GLY A 74 -24.09 13.54 3.14
C GLY A 74 -24.86 14.59 3.97
N ARG A 75 -25.79 14.17 4.85
CA ARG A 75 -26.55 15.03 5.75
C ARG A 75 -25.71 15.65 6.88
N LYS A 76 -24.61 15.01 7.27
CA LYS A 76 -23.69 15.53 8.32
C LYS A 76 -22.97 16.82 7.88
N GLY A 77 -23.05 17.20 6.61
CA GLY A 77 -22.43 18.42 6.10
C GLY A 77 -20.96 18.29 5.73
N ASN A 78 -20.36 17.13 6.00
CA ASN A 78 -18.96 16.81 5.74
C ASN A 78 -18.67 16.64 4.24
N MET A 79 -17.39 16.61 3.89
CA MET A 79 -16.90 16.24 2.58
C MET A 79 -16.82 14.72 2.48
N VAL A 80 -17.77 14.11 1.77
CA VAL A 80 -17.88 12.65 1.63
C VAL A 80 -17.38 12.22 0.26
N VAL A 81 -16.47 11.24 0.22
CA VAL A 81 -16.05 10.57 -1.01
C VAL A 81 -16.65 9.17 -1.07
N ARG A 82 -17.40 8.87 -2.13
CA ARG A 82 -17.76 7.51 -2.53
C ARG A 82 -16.76 7.04 -3.58
N LEU A 83 -15.80 6.21 -3.19
CA LEU A 83 -14.76 5.66 -4.06
C LEU A 83 -15.22 4.34 -4.68
N LYS A 84 -15.21 4.26 -6.01
CA LYS A 84 -15.75 3.12 -6.80
C LYS A 84 -14.69 2.60 -7.77
N GLY A 85 -14.49 1.29 -7.83
CA GLY A 85 -13.58 0.69 -8.82
C GLY A 85 -13.96 1.04 -10.26
N GLY A 86 -12.97 1.31 -11.12
CA GLY A 86 -13.19 1.72 -12.50
C GLY A 86 -13.82 3.11 -12.62
N ASP A 87 -14.93 3.19 -13.32
CA ASP A 87 -15.76 4.40 -13.48
C ASP A 87 -17.12 4.24 -12.79
N PRO A 88 -17.66 5.26 -12.10
CA PRO A 88 -18.91 5.16 -11.35
C PRO A 88 -20.12 4.73 -12.18
N PHE A 89 -20.16 5.07 -13.46
CA PHE A 89 -21.31 4.82 -14.35
C PHE A 89 -21.12 3.64 -15.31
N VAL A 90 -19.92 3.05 -15.39
CA VAL A 90 -19.67 1.86 -16.20
C VAL A 90 -19.86 0.59 -15.34
N PHE A 91 -21.08 0.07 -15.32
CA PHE A 91 -21.53 -1.08 -14.48
C PHE A 91 -21.23 -0.94 -12.97
N GLY A 92 -20.99 0.29 -12.51
CA GLY A 92 -20.67 0.63 -11.13
C GLY A 92 -21.89 0.97 -10.27
N ARG A 93 -23.13 0.91 -10.79
CA ARG A 93 -24.38 1.31 -10.11
C ARG A 93 -24.40 2.75 -9.58
N GLY A 94 -23.50 3.62 -10.04
CA GLY A 94 -23.44 5.02 -9.62
C GLY A 94 -24.73 5.80 -9.91
N GLY A 95 -25.49 5.41 -10.92
CA GLY A 95 -26.80 6.01 -11.22
C GLY A 95 -27.79 5.82 -10.07
N GLU A 96 -27.83 4.64 -9.44
CA GLU A 96 -28.70 4.37 -8.28
C GLU A 96 -28.30 5.19 -7.05
N GLU A 97 -26.98 5.35 -6.81
CA GLU A 97 -26.43 6.17 -5.73
C GLU A 97 -26.76 7.66 -5.95
N VAL A 98 -26.61 8.15 -7.17
CA VAL A 98 -26.96 9.55 -7.56
C VAL A 98 -28.46 9.79 -7.41
N THR A 99 -29.33 8.84 -7.81
CA THR A 99 -30.78 8.98 -7.66
C THR A 99 -31.15 9.16 -6.18
N ALA A 100 -30.58 8.35 -5.30
CA ALA A 100 -30.85 8.46 -3.86
C ALA A 100 -30.41 9.81 -3.27
N LEU A 101 -29.26 10.34 -3.72
CA LEU A 101 -28.77 11.65 -3.29
C LEU A 101 -29.67 12.79 -3.80
N LEU A 102 -30.17 12.70 -5.06
CA LEU A 102 -31.11 13.65 -5.65
C LEU A 102 -32.44 13.68 -4.87
N GLU A 103 -33.02 12.50 -4.60
CA GLU A 103 -34.24 12.36 -3.83
C GLU A 103 -34.11 12.92 -2.41
N ALA A 104 -32.93 12.78 -1.80
CA ALA A 104 -32.63 13.29 -0.47
C ALA A 104 -32.25 14.80 -0.46
N GLY A 105 -32.13 15.46 -1.63
CA GLY A 105 -31.73 16.86 -1.75
C GLY A 105 -30.28 17.12 -1.38
N ILE A 106 -29.40 16.09 -1.47
CA ILE A 106 -27.99 16.21 -1.10
C ILE A 106 -27.17 16.62 -2.33
N PRO A 107 -26.36 17.70 -2.23
CA PRO A 107 -25.48 18.12 -3.32
C PRO A 107 -24.38 17.10 -3.54
N PHE A 108 -24.15 16.75 -4.81
CA PHE A 108 -23.12 15.78 -5.20
C PHE A 108 -22.38 16.23 -6.47
N GLN A 109 -21.24 15.60 -6.72
CA GLN A 109 -20.50 15.69 -7.99
C GLN A 109 -19.98 14.30 -8.37
N VAL A 110 -20.10 13.92 -9.64
CA VAL A 110 -19.49 12.72 -10.19
C VAL A 110 -18.16 13.08 -10.84
N ILE A 111 -17.11 12.34 -10.51
CA ILE A 111 -15.78 12.46 -11.07
C ILE A 111 -15.47 11.14 -11.78
N PRO A 112 -15.40 11.17 -13.14
CA PRO A 112 -15.11 9.97 -13.91
C PRO A 112 -13.81 9.31 -13.51
N GLY A 113 -13.74 7.99 -13.68
CA GLY A 113 -12.52 7.20 -13.55
C GLY A 113 -12.21 6.46 -14.85
N ILE A 114 -11.01 5.90 -14.97
CA ILE A 114 -10.64 5.05 -16.11
C ILE A 114 -11.28 3.68 -15.92
N THR A 115 -12.21 3.32 -16.81
CA THR A 115 -12.86 2.01 -16.78
C THR A 115 -11.86 0.89 -17.07
N SER A 116 -11.97 -0.23 -16.36
CA SER A 116 -11.17 -1.44 -16.62
C SER A 116 -11.36 -1.98 -18.04
N ALA A 117 -12.51 -1.71 -18.66
CA ALA A 117 -12.78 -2.13 -20.05
C ALA A 117 -11.82 -1.52 -21.08
N VAL A 118 -11.22 -0.39 -20.77
CA VAL A 118 -10.21 0.28 -21.61
C VAL A 118 -8.80 0.05 -21.07
N ALA A 119 -8.58 0.38 -19.82
CA ALA A 119 -7.23 0.38 -19.24
C ALA A 119 -6.60 -1.01 -19.16
N VAL A 120 -7.36 -2.05 -18.80
CA VAL A 120 -6.80 -3.39 -18.60
C VAL A 120 -6.32 -4.04 -19.91
N PRO A 121 -7.08 -4.01 -21.03
CA PRO A 121 -6.54 -4.44 -22.32
C PRO A 121 -5.31 -3.65 -22.73
N GLU A 122 -5.34 -2.33 -22.55
CA GLU A 122 -4.29 -1.40 -22.99
C GLU A 122 -2.94 -1.68 -22.29
N VAL A 123 -2.94 -1.89 -20.97
CA VAL A 123 -1.71 -2.26 -20.23
C VAL A 123 -1.16 -3.62 -20.61
N CYS A 124 -2.02 -4.50 -21.17
CA CYS A 124 -1.66 -5.80 -21.73
C CYS A 124 -1.33 -5.76 -23.23
N GLY A 125 -1.16 -4.56 -23.81
CA GLY A 125 -0.79 -4.37 -25.21
C GLY A 125 -1.92 -4.64 -26.22
N ILE A 126 -3.18 -4.71 -25.77
CA ILE A 126 -4.35 -4.95 -26.60
C ILE A 126 -5.12 -3.64 -26.79
N PRO A 127 -5.06 -2.98 -27.93
CA PRO A 127 -5.86 -1.79 -28.19
C PRO A 127 -7.33 -2.19 -28.37
N VAL A 128 -8.26 -1.52 -27.69
CA VAL A 128 -9.72 -1.81 -27.85
C VAL A 128 -10.24 -1.35 -29.20
N THR A 129 -9.56 -0.43 -29.86
CA THR A 129 -9.81 -0.02 -31.26
C THR A 129 -8.50 0.10 -32.02
N HIS A 130 -8.48 -0.29 -33.31
CA HIS A 130 -7.31 -0.13 -34.17
C HIS A 130 -7.76 0.12 -35.62
N ARG A 131 -7.11 1.10 -36.27
CA ARG A 131 -7.44 1.47 -37.66
C ARG A 131 -7.23 0.28 -38.59
N GLY A 132 -8.25 -0.10 -39.34
CA GLY A 132 -8.21 -1.22 -40.29
C GLY A 132 -8.63 -2.56 -39.69
N THR A 133 -8.71 -2.69 -38.36
CA THR A 133 -9.10 -3.94 -37.68
C THR A 133 -10.42 -3.79 -36.93
N SER A 134 -10.60 -2.69 -36.18
CA SER A 134 -11.80 -2.50 -35.35
C SER A 134 -12.22 -1.03 -35.35
N ARG A 135 -13.46 -0.76 -35.79
CA ARG A 135 -14.04 0.60 -35.84
C ARG A 135 -14.89 0.92 -34.60
N SER A 136 -15.16 -0.08 -33.80
CA SER A 136 -16.00 0.05 -32.59
C SER A 136 -15.49 -0.85 -31.49
N PHE A 137 -15.86 -0.56 -30.26
CA PHE A 137 -15.75 -1.54 -29.18
C PHE A 137 -17.01 -1.47 -28.30
N HIS A 138 -17.35 -2.63 -27.72
CA HIS A 138 -18.56 -2.83 -26.98
C HIS A 138 -18.21 -3.29 -25.56
N VAL A 139 -18.76 -2.63 -24.55
CA VAL A 139 -18.56 -2.99 -23.15
C VAL A 139 -19.84 -3.66 -22.62
N ILE A 140 -19.73 -4.91 -22.20
CA ILE A 140 -20.84 -5.80 -21.95
C ILE A 140 -20.70 -6.37 -20.53
N THR A 141 -21.80 -6.49 -19.78
CA THR A 141 -21.80 -7.23 -18.51
C THR A 141 -22.05 -8.71 -18.74
N GLY A 142 -21.23 -9.58 -18.13
CA GLY A 142 -21.44 -11.02 -18.10
C GLY A 142 -22.52 -11.50 -17.11
N HIS A 143 -23.11 -10.58 -16.33
CA HIS A 143 -24.19 -10.90 -15.40
C HIS A 143 -25.57 -10.89 -16.07
N LYS A 144 -26.39 -11.92 -15.78
CA LYS A 144 -27.81 -11.88 -16.12
C LYS A 144 -28.53 -10.81 -15.31
N ARG A 145 -29.47 -10.12 -15.94
CA ARG A 145 -30.41 -9.25 -15.26
C ARG A 145 -31.40 -10.11 -14.49
N ALA A 146 -31.28 -10.14 -13.15
CA ALA A 146 -32.16 -10.94 -12.28
C ALA A 146 -33.61 -10.47 -12.28
N ASP A 147 -33.91 -9.28 -12.77
CA ASP A 147 -35.18 -8.57 -12.52
C ASP A 147 -36.10 -8.44 -13.76
N ILE A 148 -35.72 -8.99 -14.90
CA ILE A 148 -36.65 -9.04 -16.04
C ILE A 148 -37.28 -10.45 -16.11
N HIS A 149 -38.33 -10.66 -15.34
CA HIS A 149 -39.38 -11.60 -15.67
C HIS A 149 -40.10 -11.09 -16.93
N ARG A 150 -39.53 -11.25 -18.10
CA ARG A 150 -40.31 -11.39 -19.31
C ARG A 150 -40.67 -12.86 -19.41
N SER A 151 -41.81 -13.18 -18.80
CA SER A 151 -42.58 -14.37 -19.11
C SER A 151 -42.90 -14.30 -20.59
N ASP A 152 -42.66 -15.42 -21.23
CA ASP A 152 -43.32 -15.91 -22.44
C ASP A 152 -43.03 -15.23 -23.78
N GLU A 153 -42.58 -16.10 -24.68
CA GLU A 153 -42.44 -15.96 -26.12
C GLU A 153 -41.18 -15.17 -26.61
N GLY A 154 -40.11 -15.92 -26.84
CA GLY A 154 -38.94 -15.44 -27.58
C GLY A 154 -38.04 -14.52 -26.75
N GLY A 155 -37.62 -15.01 -25.58
CA GLY A 155 -36.60 -14.31 -24.80
C GLY A 155 -35.35 -14.13 -25.63
N LEU A 156 -35.03 -12.88 -25.99
CA LEU A 156 -33.69 -12.51 -26.43
C LEU A 156 -32.78 -12.99 -25.33
N ASP A 157 -32.01 -14.06 -25.57
CA ASP A 157 -30.93 -14.44 -24.69
C ASP A 157 -30.06 -13.21 -24.52
N ASP A 158 -29.54 -12.99 -23.32
CA ASP A 158 -28.83 -11.77 -22.89
C ASP A 158 -27.67 -11.30 -23.80
N TYR A 159 -27.34 -12.04 -24.85
CA TYR A 159 -26.24 -11.76 -25.78
C TYR A 159 -26.66 -11.69 -27.25
N ASP A 160 -27.95 -11.76 -27.59
CA ASP A 160 -28.43 -11.67 -29.00
C ASP A 160 -28.09 -10.33 -29.65
N TYR A 161 -27.92 -9.27 -28.86
CA TYR A 161 -27.53 -7.95 -29.37
C TYR A 161 -26.06 -7.88 -29.84
N ILE A 162 -25.23 -8.91 -29.53
CA ILE A 162 -23.84 -8.99 -30.02
C ILE A 162 -23.81 -9.50 -31.47
N ARG A 163 -24.92 -10.02 -31.97
CA ARG A 163 -25.05 -10.53 -33.32
C ARG A 163 -24.65 -9.48 -34.36
N ASN A 164 -23.65 -9.82 -35.20
CA ASN A 164 -23.14 -8.97 -36.28
C ASN A 164 -22.42 -7.67 -35.84
N GLN A 165 -21.89 -7.60 -34.61
CA GLN A 165 -21.10 -6.42 -34.23
C GLN A 165 -19.66 -6.57 -34.72
N GLU A 166 -19.29 -5.75 -35.72
CA GLU A 166 -17.89 -5.54 -36.08
C GLU A 166 -17.19 -4.81 -34.94
N GLY A 167 -16.01 -5.27 -34.52
CA GLY A 167 -15.20 -4.59 -33.53
C GLY A 167 -14.75 -5.48 -32.38
N THR A 168 -14.31 -4.83 -31.31
CA THR A 168 -13.84 -5.51 -30.10
C THR A 168 -14.93 -5.56 -29.03
N SER A 169 -15.20 -6.75 -28.50
CA SER A 169 -16.15 -6.92 -27.38
C SER A 169 -15.38 -7.15 -26.07
N VAL A 170 -15.69 -6.36 -25.04
CA VAL A 170 -15.09 -6.45 -23.71
C VAL A 170 -16.16 -6.82 -22.68
N PHE A 171 -16.05 -8.01 -22.12
CA PHE A 171 -17.00 -8.49 -21.10
C PHE A 171 -16.43 -8.26 -19.70
N LEU A 172 -17.19 -7.53 -18.89
CA LEU A 172 -16.93 -7.36 -17.47
C LEU A 172 -17.77 -8.36 -16.68
N MET A 173 -17.23 -8.85 -15.53
CA MET A 173 -17.95 -9.78 -14.64
C MET A 173 -18.38 -11.10 -15.31
N GLY A 174 -17.65 -11.54 -16.34
CA GLY A 174 -18.02 -12.69 -17.18
C GLY A 174 -17.26 -13.99 -16.90
N LEU A 175 -16.23 -13.99 -16.03
CA LEU A 175 -15.30 -15.12 -15.89
C LEU A 175 -16.01 -16.45 -15.58
N ASN A 176 -16.92 -16.47 -14.61
CA ASN A 176 -17.65 -17.67 -14.22
C ASN A 176 -18.65 -18.17 -15.29
N ARG A 177 -18.86 -17.39 -16.34
CA ARG A 177 -19.77 -17.70 -17.45
C ARG A 177 -19.03 -17.73 -18.79
N LEU A 178 -17.70 -17.79 -18.75
CA LEU A 178 -16.86 -17.77 -19.96
C LEU A 178 -17.29 -18.85 -20.97
N PRO A 179 -17.53 -20.14 -20.62
CA PRO A 179 -17.95 -21.15 -21.57
C PRO A 179 -19.28 -20.79 -22.27
N GLN A 180 -20.28 -20.31 -21.49
CA GLN A 180 -21.60 -19.94 -22.02
C GLN A 180 -21.50 -18.69 -22.93
N ILE A 181 -20.63 -17.73 -22.60
CA ILE A 181 -20.38 -16.56 -23.44
C ILE A 181 -19.78 -17.00 -24.78
N MET A 182 -18.78 -17.86 -24.77
CA MET A 182 -18.13 -18.37 -25.98
C MET A 182 -19.11 -19.15 -26.85
N GLU A 183 -19.85 -20.08 -26.27
CA GLU A 183 -20.88 -20.86 -26.97
C GLU A 183 -21.91 -19.94 -27.65
N ARG A 184 -22.36 -18.91 -26.95
CA ARG A 184 -23.38 -18.01 -27.48
C ARG A 184 -22.83 -17.14 -28.62
N LEU A 185 -21.57 -16.70 -28.55
CA LEU A 185 -20.91 -15.98 -29.64
C LEU A 185 -20.90 -16.81 -30.93
N VAL A 186 -20.57 -18.10 -30.86
CA VAL A 186 -20.62 -19.01 -32.01
C VAL A 186 -22.05 -19.15 -32.55
N GLN A 187 -23.02 -19.36 -31.67
CA GLN A 187 -24.46 -19.48 -32.05
C GLN A 187 -24.97 -18.20 -32.72
N THR A 188 -24.42 -17.04 -32.42
CA THR A 188 -24.78 -15.77 -33.03
C THR A 188 -23.96 -15.41 -34.26
N GLY A 189 -23.06 -16.30 -34.70
CA GLY A 189 -22.33 -16.21 -35.97
C GLY A 189 -20.90 -15.68 -35.85
N ALA A 190 -20.29 -15.66 -34.64
CA ALA A 190 -18.87 -15.40 -34.52
C ALA A 190 -18.05 -16.59 -35.05
N GLU A 191 -16.93 -16.31 -35.68
CA GLU A 191 -16.01 -17.36 -36.14
C GLU A 191 -15.32 -18.01 -34.94
N GLU A 192 -15.24 -19.35 -34.94
CA GLU A 192 -14.69 -20.15 -33.83
C GLU A 192 -13.24 -19.78 -33.48
N HIS A 193 -12.46 -19.33 -34.46
CA HIS A 193 -11.07 -18.91 -34.33
C HIS A 193 -10.92 -17.41 -34.04
N THR A 194 -12.01 -16.68 -33.78
CA THR A 194 -11.90 -15.27 -33.35
C THR A 194 -11.02 -15.18 -32.10
N PRO A 195 -9.99 -14.32 -32.09
CA PRO A 195 -9.08 -14.19 -30.96
C PRO A 195 -9.76 -13.73 -29.68
N VAL A 196 -9.37 -14.35 -28.55
CA VAL A 196 -9.88 -14.02 -27.21
C VAL A 196 -8.72 -13.90 -26.22
N ALA A 197 -8.79 -12.89 -25.36
CA ALA A 197 -7.92 -12.77 -24.19
C ALA A 197 -8.74 -12.68 -22.91
N VAL A 198 -8.31 -13.37 -21.87
CA VAL A 198 -8.84 -13.21 -20.50
C VAL A 198 -7.75 -12.67 -19.62
N ILE A 199 -8.01 -11.53 -18.98
CA ILE A 199 -7.05 -10.81 -18.14
C ILE A 199 -7.62 -10.80 -16.72
N SER A 200 -6.92 -11.48 -15.81
CA SER A 200 -7.24 -11.53 -14.38
C SER A 200 -6.42 -10.50 -13.63
N LYS A 201 -7.01 -9.86 -12.62
CA LYS A 201 -6.39 -8.86 -11.74
C LYS A 201 -5.64 -7.75 -12.53
N GLY A 202 -6.19 -7.32 -13.67
CA GLY A 202 -5.54 -6.32 -14.53
C GLY A 202 -5.15 -5.05 -13.76
N THR A 203 -3.93 -4.57 -13.94
CA THR A 203 -3.29 -3.45 -13.23
C THR A 203 -3.06 -3.65 -11.72
N MET A 204 -3.26 -4.87 -11.21
CA MET A 204 -3.12 -5.21 -9.79
C MET A 204 -2.02 -6.28 -9.62
N PRO A 205 -1.51 -6.51 -8.39
CA PRO A 205 -0.62 -7.63 -8.11
C PRO A 205 -1.26 -8.97 -8.51
N GLY A 206 -0.44 -9.85 -9.07
CA GLY A 206 -0.93 -11.13 -9.60
C GLY A 206 -1.68 -11.01 -10.94
N GLN A 207 -1.50 -9.92 -11.70
CA GLN A 207 -2.03 -9.80 -13.06
C GLN A 207 -1.56 -10.97 -13.92
N ARG A 208 -2.52 -11.64 -14.58
CA ARG A 208 -2.26 -12.73 -15.51
C ARG A 208 -3.12 -12.58 -16.76
N ILE A 209 -2.57 -12.93 -17.90
CA ILE A 209 -3.25 -12.94 -19.19
C ILE A 209 -3.19 -14.32 -19.81
N VAL A 210 -4.31 -14.80 -20.34
CA VAL A 210 -4.41 -16.01 -21.15
C VAL A 210 -5.00 -15.62 -22.51
N ARG A 211 -4.32 -16.03 -23.58
CA ARG A 211 -4.76 -15.78 -24.97
C ARG A 211 -5.12 -17.09 -25.65
N GLY A 212 -6.15 -17.07 -26.46
CA GLY A 212 -6.65 -18.18 -27.26
C GLY A 212 -7.62 -17.68 -28.32
N ASP A 213 -8.54 -18.53 -28.69
CA ASP A 213 -9.70 -18.24 -29.54
C ASP A 213 -10.99 -18.67 -28.83
N ILE A 214 -12.13 -18.41 -29.45
CA ILE A 214 -13.45 -18.74 -28.87
C ILE A 214 -13.53 -20.23 -28.49
N GLN A 215 -12.94 -21.14 -29.30
CA GLN A 215 -12.95 -22.57 -29.05
C GLN A 215 -12.12 -22.99 -27.82
N THR A 216 -10.94 -22.38 -27.65
CA THR A 216 -9.90 -22.90 -26.74
C THR A 216 -9.79 -22.11 -25.43
N ILE A 217 -10.30 -20.88 -25.38
CA ILE A 217 -10.05 -19.97 -24.26
C ILE A 217 -10.58 -20.48 -22.92
N ALA A 218 -11.75 -21.16 -22.92
CA ALA A 218 -12.37 -21.64 -21.68
C ALA A 218 -11.49 -22.71 -20.99
N ASP A 219 -10.96 -23.65 -21.75
CA ASP A 219 -10.08 -24.71 -21.25
C ASP A 219 -8.76 -24.12 -20.77
N LYS A 220 -8.13 -23.24 -21.56
CA LYS A 220 -6.89 -22.55 -21.18
C LYS A 220 -7.01 -21.74 -19.90
N VAL A 221 -8.14 -21.04 -19.70
CA VAL A 221 -8.41 -20.27 -18.48
C VAL A 221 -8.57 -21.18 -17.27
N ASN A 222 -9.23 -22.31 -17.45
CA ASN A 222 -9.42 -23.32 -16.40
C ASN A 222 -8.08 -23.98 -16.00
N GLU A 223 -7.25 -24.39 -16.98
CA GLU A 223 -5.89 -24.90 -16.75
C GLU A 223 -5.01 -23.89 -16.03
N ALA A 224 -5.09 -22.64 -16.45
CA ALA A 224 -4.35 -21.52 -15.83
C ALA A 224 -4.91 -21.10 -14.48
N LYS A 225 -6.08 -21.59 -14.06
CA LYS A 225 -6.76 -21.25 -12.80
C LYS A 225 -6.86 -19.74 -12.59
N LEU A 226 -7.33 -19.01 -13.61
CA LEU A 226 -7.53 -17.57 -13.47
C LEU A 226 -8.66 -17.26 -12.49
N GLU A 227 -8.47 -16.21 -11.69
CA GLU A 227 -9.38 -15.76 -10.64
C GLU A 227 -10.00 -14.39 -10.98
N SER A 228 -11.16 -14.10 -10.39
CA SER A 228 -11.76 -12.76 -10.40
C SER A 228 -10.97 -11.80 -9.47
N PRO A 229 -10.94 -10.50 -9.80
CA PRO A 229 -11.61 -9.85 -10.93
C PRO A 229 -10.94 -10.16 -12.27
N ALA A 230 -11.74 -10.34 -13.32
CA ALA A 230 -11.21 -10.59 -14.65
C ALA A 230 -12.10 -9.96 -15.73
N ILE A 231 -11.48 -9.63 -16.86
CA ILE A 231 -12.16 -9.18 -18.07
C ILE A 231 -11.89 -10.15 -19.21
N ILE A 232 -12.84 -10.22 -20.16
CA ILE A 232 -12.73 -11.02 -21.37
C ILE A 232 -12.74 -10.05 -22.55
N VAL A 233 -11.77 -10.16 -23.44
CA VAL A 233 -11.64 -9.34 -24.66
C VAL A 233 -11.76 -10.27 -25.86
N VAL A 234 -12.70 -9.97 -26.77
CA VAL A 234 -12.96 -10.77 -27.97
C VAL A 234 -12.84 -9.91 -29.21
N GLY A 235 -12.14 -10.37 -30.23
CA GLY A 235 -12.01 -9.71 -31.53
C GLY A 235 -10.59 -9.68 -32.06
N GLU A 236 -10.44 -9.28 -33.30
CA GLU A 236 -9.17 -9.29 -34.05
C GLU A 236 -8.04 -8.49 -33.37
N ASN A 237 -8.39 -7.43 -32.62
CA ASN A 237 -7.39 -6.64 -31.91
C ASN A 237 -6.63 -7.42 -30.83
N VAL A 238 -7.17 -8.55 -30.36
CA VAL A 238 -6.50 -9.43 -29.39
C VAL A 238 -5.22 -10.07 -29.98
N ALA A 239 -5.17 -10.24 -31.30
CA ALA A 239 -3.98 -10.73 -31.99
C ALA A 239 -2.83 -9.70 -32.03
N LEU A 240 -3.14 -8.42 -31.80
CA LEU A 240 -2.13 -7.38 -31.69
C LEU A 240 -1.44 -7.48 -30.31
N ASP A 241 -0.15 -7.25 -30.30
CA ASP A 241 0.62 -7.13 -29.07
C ASP A 241 1.49 -5.87 -29.13
N PHE A 242 1.03 -4.82 -28.46
CA PHE A 242 1.76 -3.56 -28.32
C PHE A 242 2.45 -3.46 -26.96
N THR A 243 2.71 -4.59 -26.33
CA THR A 243 3.50 -4.61 -25.10
C THR A 243 4.91 -4.12 -25.41
N ALA A 244 5.31 -3.02 -24.80
CA ALA A 244 6.65 -2.47 -25.00
C ALA A 244 7.72 -3.50 -24.54
N PRO A 245 8.69 -3.84 -25.39
CA PRO A 245 9.64 -4.92 -25.10
C PRO A 245 10.61 -4.63 -23.95
N ASN A 246 10.68 -3.40 -23.43
CA ASN A 246 11.58 -3.03 -22.35
C ASN A 246 11.02 -1.82 -21.54
N ARG A 247 10.14 -2.08 -20.60
CA ARG A 247 9.68 -1.06 -19.65
C ARG A 247 10.60 -0.90 -18.42
N GLY A 248 11.72 -1.62 -18.38
CA GLY A 248 12.64 -1.65 -17.26
C GLY A 248 12.78 -3.05 -16.64
N PRO A 249 13.81 -3.27 -15.81
CA PRO A 249 14.10 -4.56 -15.20
C PRO A 249 13.00 -5.06 -14.26
N LEU A 250 12.22 -4.14 -13.67
CA LEU A 250 11.12 -4.45 -12.75
C LEU A 250 9.73 -4.49 -13.42
N GLN A 251 9.65 -4.53 -14.74
CA GLN A 251 8.36 -4.67 -15.43
C GLN A 251 7.59 -5.90 -14.94
N ASN A 252 6.32 -5.70 -14.52
CA ASN A 252 5.45 -6.72 -13.91
C ASN A 252 6.01 -7.31 -12.60
N VAL A 253 6.86 -6.59 -11.89
CA VAL A 253 7.32 -6.93 -10.54
C VAL A 253 6.58 -6.07 -9.52
N HIS A 254 5.99 -6.72 -8.53
CA HIS A 254 5.19 -6.10 -7.47
C HIS A 254 5.98 -6.16 -6.16
N VAL A 255 6.36 -4.98 -5.67
CA VAL A 255 7.28 -4.82 -4.54
C VAL A 255 6.53 -4.39 -3.29
N GLY A 256 6.55 -5.19 -2.23
CA GLY A 256 6.04 -4.84 -0.90
C GLY A 256 7.01 -3.93 -0.15
N LEU A 257 6.50 -2.83 0.40
CA LEU A 257 7.29 -1.84 1.13
C LEU A 257 6.98 -1.88 2.63
N VAL A 258 8.03 -2.03 3.43
CA VAL A 258 7.99 -1.89 4.89
C VAL A 258 8.89 -0.73 5.30
N GLY A 259 8.33 0.32 5.90
CA GLY A 259 9.12 1.48 6.29
C GLY A 259 8.29 2.71 6.64
N THR A 260 8.97 3.79 7.02
CA THR A 260 8.32 5.09 7.26
C THR A 260 7.81 5.69 5.94
N PRO A 261 6.82 6.60 5.98
CA PRO A 261 6.26 7.22 4.77
C PRO A 261 7.33 7.81 3.85
N LYS A 262 8.34 8.49 4.42
CA LYS A 262 9.44 9.08 3.65
C LYS A 262 10.31 8.03 2.94
N LEU A 263 10.60 6.92 3.59
CA LEU A 263 11.40 5.83 3.02
C LEU A 263 10.61 5.09 1.94
N ARG A 264 9.33 4.80 2.18
CA ARG A 264 8.44 4.16 1.19
C ARG A 264 8.30 5.01 -0.07
N GLU A 265 8.15 6.34 0.09
CA GLU A 265 8.07 7.25 -1.06
C GLU A 265 9.38 7.26 -1.88
N LYS A 266 10.55 7.27 -1.22
CA LYS A 266 11.84 7.16 -1.91
C LYS A 266 11.96 5.84 -2.68
N MET A 267 11.58 4.72 -2.08
CA MET A 267 11.57 3.40 -2.73
C MET A 267 10.57 3.36 -3.90
N ARG A 268 9.36 3.89 -3.71
CA ARG A 268 8.32 3.93 -4.75
C ARG A 268 8.84 4.63 -6.00
N VAL A 269 9.41 5.83 -5.87
CA VAL A 269 9.97 6.58 -7.00
C VAL A 269 11.05 5.79 -7.74
N ALA A 270 11.94 5.12 -7.01
CA ALA A 270 13.01 4.32 -7.61
C ALA A 270 12.47 3.06 -8.32
N ILE A 271 11.45 2.39 -7.76
CA ILE A 271 10.79 1.22 -8.35
C ILE A 271 10.04 1.61 -9.62
N ASP A 272 9.26 2.70 -9.57
CA ASP A 272 8.51 3.23 -10.72
C ASP A 272 9.46 3.57 -11.89
N ALA A 273 10.63 4.16 -11.60
CA ALA A 273 11.65 4.48 -12.61
C ALA A 273 12.20 3.22 -13.31
N LEU A 274 12.17 2.06 -12.67
CA LEU A 274 12.56 0.76 -13.23
C LEU A 274 11.37 -0.03 -13.80
N GLY A 275 10.18 0.57 -13.86
CA GLY A 275 8.96 -0.03 -14.44
C GLY A 275 8.22 -0.99 -13.52
N GLY A 276 8.57 -1.07 -12.24
CA GLY A 276 7.90 -1.88 -11.23
C GLY A 276 6.69 -1.19 -10.60
N GLN A 277 5.96 -1.92 -9.78
CA GLN A 277 4.86 -1.39 -8.96
C GLN A 277 5.13 -1.67 -7.48
N SER A 278 4.82 -0.71 -6.61
CA SER A 278 5.08 -0.84 -5.17
C SER A 278 3.81 -0.74 -4.34
N TYR A 279 3.79 -1.45 -3.21
CA TYR A 279 2.65 -1.59 -2.30
C TYR A 279 3.10 -1.41 -0.86
N SER A 280 2.53 -0.45 -0.14
CA SER A 280 2.82 -0.24 1.28
C SER A 280 2.16 -1.34 2.11
N ILE A 281 2.95 -2.19 2.72
CA ILE A 281 2.45 -3.33 3.51
C ILE A 281 2.37 -2.99 4.99
N VAL A 282 3.43 -2.36 5.52
CA VAL A 282 3.48 -1.90 6.90
C VAL A 282 4.04 -0.48 6.94
N ASP A 283 3.30 0.41 7.58
CA ASP A 283 3.74 1.75 7.93
C ASP A 283 4.52 1.71 9.25
N MET A 284 5.76 2.19 9.21
CA MET A 284 6.59 2.32 10.40
C MET A 284 6.45 3.74 10.92
N SER A 285 5.62 3.91 11.94
CA SER A 285 5.41 5.21 12.57
C SER A 285 6.28 5.40 13.80
N VAL A 286 6.69 6.64 14.03
CA VAL A 286 7.41 7.05 15.24
C VAL A 286 6.38 7.57 16.24
N GLU A 287 6.12 6.81 17.29
CA GLU A 287 5.17 7.17 18.33
C GLU A 287 5.90 7.69 19.56
N GLN A 288 5.43 8.82 20.08
CA GLN A 288 5.98 9.41 21.30
C GLN A 288 5.52 8.59 22.51
N THR A 289 6.42 8.39 23.47
CA THR A 289 6.08 7.76 24.75
C THR A 289 5.71 8.82 25.80
N GLU A 290 5.10 8.38 26.89
CA GLU A 290 4.84 9.26 28.07
C GLU A 290 6.14 9.73 28.73
N GLU A 291 7.25 9.02 28.51
CA GLU A 291 8.58 9.35 29.01
C GLU A 291 9.12 10.69 28.47
N LYS A 292 8.51 11.23 27.40
CA LYS A 292 8.78 12.60 26.96
C LYS A 292 8.59 13.63 28.06
N ASN A 293 7.72 13.37 29.06
CA ASN A 293 7.55 14.25 30.21
C ASN A 293 8.77 14.24 31.14
N ARG A 294 9.47 13.10 31.27
CA ARG A 294 10.77 13.03 31.96
C ARG A 294 11.82 13.87 31.22
N LEU A 295 11.84 13.83 29.90
CA LEU A 295 12.72 14.69 29.11
C LEU A 295 12.43 16.16 29.37
N ARG A 296 11.16 16.56 29.49
CA ARG A 296 10.81 17.94 29.85
C ARG A 296 11.33 18.36 31.22
N VAL A 297 11.30 17.45 32.20
CA VAL A 297 11.87 17.69 33.54
C VAL A 297 13.38 17.82 33.46
N ALA A 298 14.08 16.89 32.76
CA ALA A 298 15.52 16.93 32.55
C ALA A 298 15.97 18.24 31.88
N LEU A 299 15.22 18.71 30.88
CA LEU A 299 15.46 20.00 30.22
C LEU A 299 15.22 21.22 31.13
N GLY A 300 14.43 21.07 32.19
CA GLY A 300 14.28 22.08 33.26
C GLY A 300 15.53 22.26 34.13
N HIS A 301 16.39 21.24 34.18
CA HIS A 301 17.66 21.18 34.91
C HIS A 301 18.79 20.79 33.96
N ILE A 302 18.78 21.35 32.76
CA ILE A 302 19.73 20.97 31.69
C ILE A 302 21.17 21.31 32.03
N GLU A 303 21.37 22.25 32.95
CA GLU A 303 22.66 22.63 33.50
C GLU A 303 23.38 21.51 34.29
N ASP A 304 22.66 20.49 34.73
CA ASP A 304 23.21 19.31 35.41
C ASP A 304 23.94 18.37 34.45
N TYR A 305 23.74 18.54 33.12
CA TYR A 305 24.34 17.68 32.09
C TYR A 305 25.47 18.43 31.36
N SER A 306 26.50 17.68 30.98
CA SER A 306 27.62 18.16 30.18
C SER A 306 27.55 17.67 28.72
N TRP A 307 26.88 16.55 28.50
CA TRP A 307 26.76 15.92 27.19
C TRP A 307 25.32 15.56 26.86
N LEU A 308 25.01 15.62 25.55
CA LEU A 308 23.74 15.16 24.98
C LEU A 308 24.03 14.21 23.79
N ALA A 309 23.65 12.94 23.88
CA ALA A 309 23.90 11.95 22.84
C ALA A 309 22.64 11.61 22.06
N PHE A 310 22.76 11.60 20.74
CA PHE A 310 21.72 11.20 19.82
C PHE A 310 22.10 9.94 19.02
N THR A 311 21.31 8.90 19.17
CA THR A 311 21.51 7.60 18.50
C THR A 311 20.70 7.47 17.21
N SER A 312 19.89 8.47 16.84
CA SER A 312 19.10 8.48 15.61
C SER A 312 18.68 9.88 15.16
N GLN A 313 18.38 10.01 13.87
CA GLN A 313 17.82 11.24 13.29
C GLN A 313 16.44 11.57 13.88
N ASN A 314 15.62 10.53 14.15
CA ASN A 314 14.28 10.70 14.74
C ASN A 314 14.35 11.37 16.11
N THR A 315 15.33 10.98 16.93
CA THR A 315 15.52 11.58 18.26
C THR A 315 15.80 13.07 18.15
N ILE A 316 16.69 13.48 17.22
CA ILE A 316 17.02 14.90 17.00
C ILE A 316 15.76 15.67 16.56
N THR A 317 15.04 15.14 15.56
CA THR A 317 13.84 15.79 15.02
C THR A 317 12.78 15.98 16.11
N LEU A 318 12.53 14.95 16.94
CA LEU A 318 11.58 15.03 18.05
C LEU A 318 12.06 15.97 19.15
N PHE A 319 13.33 15.90 19.51
CA PHE A 319 13.92 16.73 20.56
C PHE A 319 13.77 18.22 20.26
N PHE A 320 14.17 18.66 19.07
CA PHE A 320 14.06 20.07 18.69
C PHE A 320 12.60 20.50 18.43
N LYS A 321 11.74 19.58 17.96
CA LYS A 321 10.30 19.82 17.91
C LYS A 321 9.74 20.12 19.30
N TRP A 322 10.07 19.32 20.33
CA TRP A 322 9.61 19.53 21.70
C TRP A 322 10.18 20.79 22.35
N LEU A 323 11.44 21.17 22.08
CA LEU A 323 11.95 22.46 22.55
C LEU A 323 11.06 23.62 22.06
N ARG A 324 10.66 23.58 20.79
CA ARG A 324 9.74 24.58 20.22
C ARG A 324 8.34 24.52 20.86
N GLU A 325 7.76 23.32 20.99
CA GLU A 325 6.44 23.12 21.59
C GLU A 325 6.38 23.54 23.06
N TRP A 326 7.44 23.28 23.81
CA TRP A 326 7.52 23.63 25.23
C TRP A 326 8.06 25.05 25.48
N ASN A 327 8.31 25.81 24.41
CA ASN A 327 8.87 27.16 24.46
C ASN A 327 10.18 27.23 25.26
N ILE A 328 11.06 26.24 25.09
CA ILE A 328 12.38 26.18 25.71
C ILE A 328 13.41 26.84 24.77
N ASP A 329 14.09 27.85 25.27
CA ASP A 329 15.12 28.58 24.50
C ASP A 329 16.33 27.68 24.23
N VAL A 330 16.68 27.53 22.94
CA VAL A 330 17.82 26.71 22.50
C VAL A 330 19.16 27.19 23.06
N ARG A 331 19.26 28.43 23.49
CA ARG A 331 20.48 28.99 24.16
C ARG A 331 20.78 28.29 25.48
N LYS A 332 19.79 27.64 26.11
CA LYS A 332 19.99 26.81 27.30
C LYS A 332 20.89 25.59 27.02
N LEU A 333 21.04 25.18 25.77
CA LEU A 333 21.88 24.06 25.35
C LEU A 333 23.35 24.50 25.06
N ALA A 334 23.68 25.77 25.15
CA ALA A 334 24.97 26.31 24.68
C ALA A 334 26.21 25.76 25.44
N HIS A 335 26.03 25.23 26.65
CA HIS A 335 27.10 24.63 27.46
C HIS A 335 27.30 23.13 27.17
N LEU A 336 26.34 22.48 26.47
CA LEU A 336 26.39 21.04 26.19
C LEU A 336 27.31 20.70 25.03
N LYS A 337 28.00 19.60 25.16
CA LYS A 337 28.67 18.91 24.07
C LYS A 337 27.72 17.88 23.45
N PHE A 338 27.75 17.77 22.14
CA PHE A 338 26.87 16.90 21.39
C PHE A 338 27.62 15.68 20.85
N ALA A 339 27.08 14.47 21.10
CA ALA A 339 27.57 13.24 20.51
C ALA A 339 26.52 12.60 19.61
N VAL A 340 26.92 12.10 18.45
CA VAL A 340 26.00 11.46 17.49
C VAL A 340 26.58 10.16 16.95
N VAL A 341 25.71 9.19 16.67
CA VAL A 341 26.12 7.83 16.27
C VAL A 341 26.77 7.77 14.87
N GLY A 342 26.51 8.71 13.98
CA GLY A 342 27.02 8.62 12.62
C GLY A 342 26.63 9.79 11.71
N ALA A 343 27.03 9.72 10.45
CA ALA A 343 26.93 10.83 9.48
C ALA A 343 25.51 11.37 9.30
N GLY A 344 24.51 10.50 9.10
CA GLY A 344 23.12 10.96 8.92
C GLY A 344 22.55 11.69 10.14
N THR A 345 22.92 11.24 11.35
CA THR A 345 22.52 11.89 12.62
C THR A 345 23.25 13.21 12.79
N ARG A 346 24.55 13.27 12.43
CA ARG A 346 25.34 14.50 12.40
C ARG A 346 24.73 15.55 11.47
N ASP A 347 24.37 15.14 10.25
CA ASP A 347 23.84 16.07 9.26
C ASP A 347 22.45 16.60 9.67
N THR A 348 21.63 15.78 10.35
CA THR A 348 20.37 16.20 10.95
C THR A 348 20.61 17.21 12.09
N LEU A 349 21.58 16.96 12.98
CA LEU A 349 21.94 17.90 14.03
C LEU A 349 22.43 19.25 13.45
N LYS A 350 23.22 19.18 12.38
CA LYS A 350 23.70 20.36 11.66
C LYS A 350 22.54 21.17 11.05
N SER A 351 21.50 20.54 10.57
CA SER A 351 20.32 21.24 10.05
C SER A 351 19.53 22.00 11.13
N GLU A 352 19.62 21.59 12.40
CA GLU A 352 19.09 22.33 13.55
C GLU A 352 20.03 23.40 14.09
N GLY A 353 21.23 23.61 13.46
CA GLY A 353 22.18 24.66 13.75
C GLY A 353 23.29 24.28 14.74
N TYR A 354 23.43 22.97 15.07
CA TYR A 354 24.44 22.50 16.02
C TYR A 354 25.48 21.63 15.31
N ILE A 355 26.71 21.64 15.85
CA ILE A 355 27.83 20.80 15.39
C ILE A 355 28.08 19.74 16.45
N ALA A 356 28.25 18.49 16.03
CA ALA A 356 28.60 17.41 16.94
C ALA A 356 30.07 17.55 17.38
N ASP A 357 30.28 17.46 18.69
CA ASP A 357 31.64 17.46 19.30
C ASP A 357 32.27 16.07 19.21
N TYR A 358 31.44 15.01 19.14
CA TYR A 358 31.93 13.66 19.00
C TYR A 358 31.07 12.85 18.00
N VAL A 359 31.76 12.16 17.08
CA VAL A 359 31.20 11.19 16.12
C VAL A 359 32.18 10.02 16.07
N PRO A 360 31.79 8.78 16.32
CA PRO A 360 32.68 7.63 16.23
C PRO A 360 33.10 7.34 14.77
N ASP A 361 34.25 6.68 14.58
CA ASP A 361 34.72 6.26 13.25
C ASP A 361 33.83 5.14 12.69
N GLU A 362 33.38 4.20 13.54
CA GLU A 362 32.38 3.22 13.21
C GLU A 362 31.00 3.70 13.67
N TYR A 363 30.05 3.79 12.74
CA TYR A 363 28.71 4.33 12.98
C TYR A 363 27.80 3.35 13.73
N THR A 364 28.26 2.90 14.91
CA THR A 364 27.52 2.01 15.80
C THR A 364 27.30 2.65 17.18
N THR A 365 26.22 2.24 17.85
CA THR A 365 25.97 2.72 19.23
C THR A 365 27.02 2.22 20.22
N SER A 366 27.62 1.06 19.96
CA SER A 366 28.73 0.53 20.79
C SER A 366 29.98 1.37 20.64
N ALA A 367 30.37 1.77 19.41
CA ALA A 367 31.51 2.65 19.18
C ALA A 367 31.28 4.06 19.77
N LEU A 368 30.03 4.57 19.70
CA LEU A 368 29.64 5.81 20.34
C LEU A 368 29.84 5.74 21.87
N ALA A 369 29.38 4.65 22.51
CA ALA A 369 29.53 4.44 23.96
C ALA A 369 30.99 4.34 24.38
N MET A 370 31.80 3.53 23.67
CA MET A 370 33.25 3.41 23.94
C MET A 370 33.96 4.74 23.82
N GLY A 371 33.62 5.51 22.80
CA GLY A 371 34.21 6.83 22.60
C GLY A 371 33.81 7.83 23.68
N LEU A 372 32.54 7.88 24.07
CA LEU A 372 32.07 8.73 25.16
C LEU A 372 32.74 8.38 26.48
N ALA A 373 32.91 7.09 26.81
CA ALA A 373 33.65 6.65 27.99
C ALA A 373 35.12 7.11 28.02
N ASN A 374 35.71 7.37 26.85
CA ASN A 374 37.10 7.86 26.76
C ASN A 374 37.22 9.40 26.73
N VAL A 375 36.20 10.11 26.24
CA VAL A 375 36.29 11.58 26.06
C VAL A 375 35.61 12.39 27.17
N MET A 376 34.73 11.76 27.94
CA MET A 376 34.09 12.41 29.09
C MET A 376 35.02 12.47 30.28
N ASN A 377 34.95 13.56 31.03
CA ASN A 377 35.71 13.73 32.26
C ASN A 377 34.92 13.19 33.48
N ASP A 378 35.64 12.89 34.56
CA ASP A 378 35.00 12.51 35.82
C ASP A 378 34.06 13.61 36.31
N GLY A 379 32.81 13.20 36.65
CA GLY A 379 31.77 14.10 37.11
C GLY A 379 30.92 14.75 36.00
N GLU A 380 31.27 14.60 34.73
CA GLU A 380 30.38 14.98 33.62
C GLU A 380 29.17 14.00 33.55
N LYS A 381 27.97 14.53 33.30
CA LYS A 381 26.73 13.73 33.15
C LYS A 381 26.22 13.77 31.71
N LEU A 382 25.79 12.62 31.19
CA LEU A 382 25.30 12.41 29.84
C LEU A 382 23.78 12.26 29.84
N LEU A 383 23.09 13.00 28.97
CA LEU A 383 21.65 12.79 28.68
C LEU A 383 21.51 12.04 27.36
N ILE A 384 20.70 10.95 27.38
CA ILE A 384 20.49 10.07 26.22
C ILE A 384 18.98 9.94 25.94
N PRO A 385 18.34 10.88 25.24
CA PRO A 385 17.02 10.62 24.69
C PRO A 385 17.15 9.62 23.53
N ARG A 386 16.37 8.53 23.54
CA ARG A 386 16.48 7.47 22.52
C ARG A 386 15.15 6.75 22.25
N ALA A 387 15.15 5.80 21.33
CA ALA A 387 14.02 4.88 21.11
C ALA A 387 13.90 3.88 22.27
N VAL A 388 12.67 3.43 22.58
CA VAL A 388 12.38 2.36 23.54
C VAL A 388 13.21 1.11 23.24
N GLN A 389 13.32 0.73 21.97
CA GLN A 389 14.09 -0.43 21.51
C GLN A 389 15.55 -0.07 21.17
N GLY A 390 16.15 0.85 21.92
CA GLY A 390 17.57 1.20 21.78
C GLY A 390 18.50 0.04 22.15
N SER A 391 19.80 0.17 21.83
CA SER A 391 20.81 -0.86 22.13
C SER A 391 21.08 -0.94 23.63
N GLU A 392 20.83 -2.08 24.24
CA GLU A 392 21.23 -2.39 25.63
C GLU A 392 22.76 -2.45 25.74
N THR A 393 23.44 -3.01 24.74
CA THR A 393 24.92 -3.07 24.69
C THR A 393 25.58 -1.69 24.84
N MET A 394 24.93 -0.64 24.38
CA MET A 394 25.41 0.75 24.58
C MET A 394 25.46 1.10 26.06
N LEU A 395 24.41 0.76 26.82
CA LEU A 395 24.31 1.07 28.25
C LEU A 395 25.34 0.24 29.05
N ASP A 396 25.47 -1.06 28.72
CA ASP A 396 26.46 -1.94 29.35
C ASP A 396 27.89 -1.38 29.21
N ILE A 397 28.22 -0.82 28.03
CA ILE A 397 29.55 -0.22 27.78
C ILE A 397 29.73 1.07 28.59
N LEU A 398 28.70 1.92 28.67
CA LEU A 398 28.75 3.15 29.47
C LEU A 398 28.89 2.83 30.97
N ASP A 399 28.18 1.80 31.48
CA ASP A 399 28.27 1.32 32.86
C ASP A 399 29.68 0.80 33.16
N GLN A 400 30.27 -0.03 32.29
CA GLN A 400 31.63 -0.54 32.40
C GLN A 400 32.68 0.60 32.35
N GLY A 401 32.38 1.66 31.57
CA GLY A 401 33.23 2.87 31.48
C GLY A 401 33.06 3.83 32.65
N GLY A 402 32.14 3.56 33.59
CA GLY A 402 31.88 4.43 34.74
C GLY A 402 31.22 5.77 34.38
N VAL A 403 30.59 5.87 33.21
CA VAL A 403 29.93 7.09 32.76
C VAL A 403 28.63 7.32 33.52
N VAL A 404 28.45 8.50 34.07
CA VAL A 404 27.16 8.90 34.69
C VAL A 404 26.21 9.36 33.59
N TYR A 405 25.09 8.67 33.41
CA TYR A 405 24.12 9.04 32.38
C TYR A 405 22.67 8.97 32.87
N GLU A 406 21.81 9.65 32.12
CA GLU A 406 20.36 9.47 32.23
C GLU A 406 19.80 9.14 30.85
N GLU A 407 19.21 7.93 30.78
CA GLU A 407 18.51 7.45 29.60
C GLU A 407 17.02 7.77 29.66
N ILE A 408 16.47 8.27 28.57
CA ILE A 408 15.03 8.54 28.46
C ILE A 408 14.50 7.98 27.15
N PRO A 409 13.67 6.90 27.18
CA PRO A 409 13.09 6.29 25.98
C PRO A 409 11.88 7.10 25.50
N VAL A 410 12.12 8.15 24.72
CA VAL A 410 11.16 9.18 24.35
C VAL A 410 10.24 8.83 23.17
N TYR A 411 10.57 7.78 22.40
CA TYR A 411 9.72 7.31 21.30
C TYR A 411 9.90 5.80 21.06
N ASP A 412 8.89 5.20 20.43
CA ASP A 412 8.99 3.86 19.85
C ASP A 412 8.75 3.89 18.34
N VAL A 413 9.23 2.88 17.62
CA VAL A 413 8.98 2.68 16.20
C VAL A 413 8.01 1.51 16.07
N VAL A 414 6.76 1.85 15.79
CA VAL A 414 5.65 0.89 15.75
C VAL A 414 5.27 0.59 14.31
N GLY A 415 5.08 -0.68 14.01
CA GLY A 415 4.51 -1.12 12.75
C GLY A 415 2.99 -1.02 12.79
N ARG A 416 2.39 -0.32 11.82
CA ARG A 416 0.94 -0.27 11.59
C ARG A 416 0.60 -1.00 10.30
N ARG A 417 -0.44 -1.82 10.37
CA ARG A 417 -1.00 -2.49 9.20
C ARG A 417 -1.46 -1.46 8.17
N MET A 418 -1.13 -1.72 6.89
CA MET A 418 -1.64 -0.96 5.76
C MET A 418 -2.68 -1.81 4.99
N GLU A 419 -3.63 -1.14 4.34
CA GLU A 419 -4.68 -1.83 3.58
C GLU A 419 -4.11 -2.71 2.46
N SER A 420 -2.99 -2.31 1.86
CA SER A 420 -2.30 -3.06 0.79
C SER A 420 -1.72 -4.41 1.24
N ILE A 421 -1.71 -4.73 2.55
CA ILE A 421 -1.34 -6.07 3.04
C ILE A 421 -2.23 -7.18 2.43
N GLN A 422 -3.43 -6.83 1.97
CA GLN A 422 -4.32 -7.72 1.24
C GLN A 422 -3.68 -8.31 -0.03
N TYR A 423 -2.68 -7.63 -0.58
CA TYR A 423 -1.92 -8.07 -1.76
C TYR A 423 -0.71 -8.94 -1.41
N LEU A 424 -0.40 -9.17 -0.14
CA LEU A 424 0.83 -9.84 0.30
C LEU A 424 1.10 -11.14 -0.47
N LYS A 425 0.09 -11.99 -0.66
CA LYS A 425 0.19 -13.26 -1.38
C LYS A 425 0.48 -13.14 -2.89
N ASP A 426 0.23 -11.97 -3.46
CA ASP A 426 0.37 -11.67 -4.89
C ASP A 426 1.62 -10.82 -5.18
N LEU A 427 2.46 -10.55 -4.17
CA LEU A 427 3.73 -9.82 -4.32
C LEU A 427 4.85 -10.75 -4.77
N ASP A 428 5.78 -10.19 -5.55
CA ASP A 428 6.98 -10.89 -6.01
C ASP A 428 8.11 -10.75 -4.99
N VAL A 429 8.27 -9.57 -4.37
CA VAL A 429 9.33 -9.29 -3.41
C VAL A 429 8.85 -8.34 -2.31
N ILE A 430 9.35 -8.50 -1.09
CA ILE A 430 9.14 -7.58 0.04
C ILE A 430 10.47 -6.98 0.48
N THR A 431 10.48 -5.67 0.79
CA THR A 431 11.69 -4.93 1.16
C THR A 431 11.72 -4.59 2.63
N PHE A 432 12.87 -4.80 3.27
CA PHE A 432 13.15 -4.39 4.63
C PHE A 432 14.38 -3.47 4.66
N VAL A 433 14.20 -2.27 5.17
CA VAL A 433 15.25 -1.25 5.23
C VAL A 433 15.83 -1.06 6.63
N SER A 434 15.34 -1.79 7.62
CA SER A 434 15.83 -1.75 9.01
C SER A 434 15.38 -2.95 9.83
N ALA A 435 16.11 -3.28 10.89
CA ALA A 435 15.72 -4.30 11.87
C ALA A 435 14.38 -3.98 12.59
N SER A 436 14.08 -2.68 12.81
CA SER A 436 12.78 -2.27 13.36
C SER A 436 11.64 -2.53 12.39
N GLY A 437 11.88 -2.37 11.08
CA GLY A 437 10.93 -2.74 10.03
C GLY A 437 10.59 -4.22 10.05
N VAL A 438 11.59 -5.10 10.18
CA VAL A 438 11.38 -6.55 10.33
C VAL A 438 10.50 -6.85 11.54
N ARG A 439 10.85 -6.31 12.71
CA ARG A 439 10.06 -6.53 13.94
C ARG A 439 8.64 -5.98 13.84
N GLY A 440 8.47 -4.78 13.27
CA GLY A 440 7.16 -4.16 13.07
C GLY A 440 6.27 -4.97 12.13
N PHE A 441 6.84 -5.48 11.04
CA PHE A 441 6.16 -6.36 10.11
C PHE A 441 5.69 -7.66 10.78
N LEU A 442 6.57 -8.34 11.53
CA LEU A 442 6.23 -9.57 12.23
C LEU A 442 5.12 -9.37 13.26
N LYS A 443 5.15 -8.29 14.05
CA LYS A 443 4.08 -7.96 14.99
C LYS A 443 2.73 -7.77 14.30
N VAL A 444 2.73 -7.13 13.13
CA VAL A 444 1.50 -6.96 12.32
C VAL A 444 0.99 -8.31 11.85
N LEU A 445 1.89 -9.21 11.41
CA LEU A 445 1.51 -10.55 10.97
C LEU A 445 0.97 -11.42 12.11
N ASP A 446 1.61 -11.42 13.28
CA ASP A 446 1.16 -12.16 14.46
C ASP A 446 -0.23 -11.71 14.90
N ALA A 447 -0.52 -10.41 14.80
CA ALA A 447 -1.86 -9.87 15.08
C ALA A 447 -2.93 -10.37 14.08
N GLU A 448 -2.57 -10.53 12.80
CA GLU A 448 -3.45 -11.09 11.77
C GLU A 448 -3.74 -12.59 12.00
N GLU A 449 -2.74 -13.37 12.46
CA GLU A 449 -2.90 -14.81 12.74
C GLU A 449 -3.71 -15.07 14.01
N SER A 450 -3.62 -14.19 15.01
CA SER A 450 -4.25 -14.39 16.33
C SER A 450 -5.77 -14.17 16.34
N GLY A 451 -6.37 -13.57 15.31
CA GLY A 451 -7.79 -13.25 15.22
C GLY A 451 -8.26 -12.22 16.28
N PRO A 452 -9.54 -11.79 16.30
CA PRO A 452 -10.03 -10.80 17.24
C PRO A 452 -10.23 -11.41 18.63
N GLY A 453 -9.15 -11.54 19.39
CA GLY A 453 -9.16 -12.19 20.72
C GLY A 453 -8.24 -11.59 21.78
N MET A 454 -7.53 -10.50 21.56
CA MET A 454 -6.77 -9.80 22.62
C MET A 454 -6.89 -8.29 22.48
N GLU A 455 -7.50 -7.73 23.52
CA GLU A 455 -7.51 -6.34 24.01
C GLU A 455 -6.89 -5.25 23.12
N HIS A 456 -7.71 -4.67 22.24
CA HIS A 456 -7.46 -3.31 21.78
C HIS A 456 -7.58 -2.35 22.97
N LYS A 457 -6.52 -1.59 23.23
CA LYS A 457 -6.59 -0.46 24.14
C LYS A 457 -7.63 0.54 23.60
N PRO A 458 -8.41 1.22 24.49
CA PRO A 458 -9.56 2.03 24.07
C PRO A 458 -9.25 3.30 23.25
N ASN A 459 -8.03 3.47 22.76
CA ASN A 459 -7.62 4.61 21.93
C ASN A 459 -7.50 4.33 20.42
N ASP A 460 -7.71 3.08 19.97
CA ASP A 460 -7.74 2.72 18.54
C ASP A 460 -9.17 2.59 18.00
N VAL A 461 -10.12 3.32 18.58
CA VAL A 461 -11.48 3.40 18.05
C VAL A 461 -11.43 4.27 16.80
N ASP A 462 -11.73 3.66 15.64
CA ASP A 462 -12.14 4.38 14.44
C ASP A 462 -13.21 5.40 14.86
N PRO A 463 -13.07 6.71 14.58
CA PRO A 463 -14.02 7.72 14.98
C PRO A 463 -15.47 7.45 14.57
N CYS A 464 -15.70 6.47 13.69
CA CYS A 464 -17.03 6.03 13.27
C CYS A 464 -17.55 4.76 13.96
N GLY A 465 -16.78 4.12 14.86
CA GLY A 465 -17.24 2.98 15.66
C GLY A 465 -17.47 1.68 14.89
N GLU A 466 -17.02 1.55 13.64
CA GLU A 466 -17.16 0.33 12.85
C GLU A 466 -15.86 -0.50 12.89
N HIS A 467 -15.99 -1.79 13.19
CA HIS A 467 -14.89 -2.74 13.28
C HIS A 467 -14.19 -2.94 11.93
N THR A 468 -12.87 -2.85 11.94
CA THR A 468 -12.02 -3.21 10.81
C THR A 468 -12.18 -4.69 10.44
N ASP A 469 -12.18 -4.96 9.15
CA ASP A 469 -12.41 -6.26 8.54
C ASP A 469 -11.51 -7.38 9.05
N ASN A 470 -12.15 -8.43 9.54
CA ASN A 470 -11.51 -9.71 9.76
C ASN A 470 -11.99 -10.71 8.68
N THR A 471 -11.28 -10.76 7.57
CA THR A 471 -11.51 -11.79 6.56
C THR A 471 -10.92 -13.10 7.04
N GLY A 472 -11.76 -13.96 7.62
CA GLY A 472 -11.43 -15.33 7.97
C GLY A 472 -10.99 -16.15 6.76
N SER A 473 -9.68 -16.22 6.56
CA SER A 473 -8.99 -17.31 5.90
C SER A 473 -7.59 -17.33 6.55
N THR A 474 -7.41 -18.18 7.52
CA THR A 474 -6.14 -18.48 8.17
C THR A 474 -5.22 -19.21 7.18
N LEU A 475 -4.81 -18.55 6.12
CA LEU A 475 -3.59 -18.90 5.42
C LEU A 475 -2.47 -18.57 6.40
N LYS A 476 -1.74 -19.59 6.84
CA LYS A 476 -0.55 -19.37 7.67
C LYS A 476 0.36 -18.42 6.91
N ILE A 477 0.55 -17.23 7.43
CA ILE A 477 1.32 -16.14 6.79
C ILE A 477 2.74 -16.61 6.49
N HIS A 478 3.27 -17.49 7.33
CA HIS A 478 4.54 -18.19 7.10
C HIS A 478 4.58 -18.93 5.74
N ASP A 479 3.46 -19.50 5.29
CA ASP A 479 3.40 -20.20 4.00
C ASP A 479 3.31 -19.22 2.81
N ILE A 480 2.75 -18.04 3.00
CA ILE A 480 2.77 -16.96 2.00
C ILE A 480 4.19 -16.45 1.82
N MET A 481 4.90 -16.20 2.92
CA MET A 481 6.27 -15.66 2.89
C MET A 481 7.28 -16.58 2.20
N LYS A 482 7.03 -17.89 2.14
CA LYS A 482 7.88 -18.85 1.41
C LYS A 482 7.90 -18.63 -0.10
N ASN A 483 6.86 -17.99 -0.63
CA ASN A 483 6.71 -17.75 -2.07
C ASN A 483 7.11 -16.33 -2.50
N ILE A 484 7.45 -15.47 -1.53
CA ILE A 484 7.82 -14.07 -1.76
C ILE A 484 9.33 -13.94 -1.56
N ARG A 485 10.03 -13.27 -2.49
CA ARG A 485 11.44 -12.94 -2.29
C ARG A 485 11.59 -11.87 -1.21
N ILE A 486 12.66 -11.97 -0.43
CA ILE A 486 12.95 -11.04 0.66
C ILE A 486 14.19 -10.22 0.30
N ALA A 487 14.06 -8.90 0.26
CA ALA A 487 15.16 -7.97 0.03
C ALA A 487 15.48 -7.19 1.31
N ALA A 488 16.73 -7.22 1.75
CA ALA A 488 17.23 -6.54 2.94
C ALA A 488 18.25 -5.47 2.56
N LEU A 489 18.19 -4.30 3.22
CA LEU A 489 19.08 -3.16 2.93
C LEU A 489 20.56 -3.44 3.24
N GLY A 490 20.85 -4.35 4.17
CA GLY A 490 22.21 -4.71 4.59
C GLY A 490 22.23 -5.60 5.83
N ASP A 491 23.44 -5.92 6.31
CA ASP A 491 23.74 -6.95 7.32
C ASP A 491 22.90 -6.87 8.61
N VAL A 492 22.63 -5.67 9.12
CA VAL A 492 21.84 -5.49 10.36
C VAL A 492 20.39 -5.93 10.16
N THR A 493 19.86 -5.65 8.96
CA THR A 493 18.49 -6.05 8.59
C THR A 493 18.43 -7.54 8.29
N GLU A 494 19.43 -8.08 7.59
CA GLU A 494 19.58 -9.49 7.28
C GLU A 494 19.64 -10.33 8.57
N LYS A 495 20.51 -9.98 9.54
CA LYS A 495 20.57 -10.63 10.85
C LYS A 495 19.25 -10.58 11.64
N ALA A 496 18.46 -9.53 11.46
CA ALA A 496 17.15 -9.43 12.09
C ALA A 496 16.14 -10.40 11.44
N LEU A 497 16.21 -10.59 10.12
CA LEU A 497 15.42 -11.58 9.38
C LEU A 497 15.83 -13.01 9.80
N GLU A 498 17.12 -13.32 9.86
CA GLU A 498 17.63 -14.63 10.28
C GLU A 498 17.14 -15.01 11.68
N LYS A 499 17.21 -14.07 12.64
CA LYS A 499 16.67 -14.27 14.00
C LYS A 499 15.17 -14.54 14.02
N ALA A 500 14.45 -14.07 13.02
CA ALA A 500 13.02 -14.30 12.83
C ALA A 500 12.70 -15.57 12.02
N GLY A 501 13.73 -16.33 11.59
CA GLY A 501 13.57 -17.55 10.80
C GLY A 501 13.38 -17.33 9.30
N TYR A 502 13.71 -16.15 8.79
CA TYR A 502 13.68 -15.82 7.36
C TYR A 502 15.07 -15.60 6.80
N GLN A 503 15.26 -15.89 5.52
CA GLN A 503 16.48 -15.62 4.79
C GLN A 503 16.25 -14.51 3.78
N ALA A 504 17.18 -13.55 3.67
CA ALA A 504 17.15 -12.57 2.61
C ALA A 504 17.66 -13.20 1.29
N ASP A 505 16.89 -13.05 0.22
CA ASP A 505 17.26 -13.48 -1.13
C ASP A 505 18.13 -12.44 -1.84
N ILE A 506 17.94 -11.15 -1.49
CA ILE A 506 18.57 -10.00 -2.14
C ILE A 506 19.14 -9.07 -1.08
N VAL A 507 20.47 -8.89 -1.09
CA VAL A 507 21.19 -7.94 -0.22
C VAL A 507 22.17 -7.16 -1.11
N PRO A 508 22.13 -5.83 -1.15
CA PRO A 508 23.04 -5.03 -1.96
C PRO A 508 24.44 -4.95 -1.28
N GLU A 509 25.47 -4.73 -2.09
CA GLU A 509 26.84 -4.49 -1.57
C GLU A 509 26.95 -3.18 -0.78
N VAL A 510 26.18 -2.16 -1.17
CA VAL A 510 26.10 -0.87 -0.50
C VAL A 510 24.72 -0.70 0.12
N GLY A 511 24.66 -0.48 1.43
CA GLY A 511 23.44 -0.42 2.24
C GLY A 511 22.66 0.89 2.09
N ASP A 512 22.23 1.23 0.87
CA ASP A 512 21.32 2.35 0.60
C ASP A 512 20.14 1.94 -0.29
N ILE A 513 19.14 2.81 -0.40
CA ILE A 513 17.89 2.49 -1.12
C ILE A 513 18.14 2.33 -2.62
N GLU A 514 19.02 3.13 -3.22
CA GLU A 514 19.27 3.10 -4.66
C GLU A 514 19.91 1.77 -5.07
N HIS A 515 20.92 1.32 -4.29
CA HIS A 515 21.56 0.02 -4.52
C HIS A 515 20.60 -1.14 -4.20
N LEU A 516 19.74 -1.03 -3.18
CA LEU A 516 18.73 -2.07 -2.90
C LEU A 516 17.78 -2.25 -4.08
N ILE A 517 17.22 -1.16 -4.62
CA ILE A 517 16.28 -1.23 -5.73
C ILE A 517 16.98 -1.68 -7.03
N SER A 518 18.23 -1.27 -7.24
CA SER A 518 19.05 -1.77 -8.35
C SER A 518 19.30 -3.28 -8.24
N ALA A 519 19.64 -3.79 -7.03
CA ALA A 519 19.87 -5.22 -6.81
C ALA A 519 18.60 -6.05 -7.05
N ILE A 520 17.42 -5.54 -6.67
CA ILE A 520 16.14 -6.17 -7.01
C ILE A 520 15.94 -6.18 -8.53
N GLY A 521 16.24 -5.08 -9.22
CA GLY A 521 16.19 -5.01 -10.68
C GLY A 521 17.08 -6.03 -11.36
N ASP A 522 18.32 -6.15 -10.92
CA ASP A 522 19.30 -7.11 -11.46
C ASP A 522 18.86 -8.56 -11.22
N TYR A 523 18.29 -8.86 -10.05
CA TYR A 523 17.76 -10.18 -9.73
C TYR A 523 16.67 -10.59 -10.73
N TYR A 524 15.64 -9.78 -10.92
CA TYR A 524 14.53 -10.09 -11.83
C TYR A 524 14.92 -10.02 -13.32
N PHE A 525 15.90 -9.19 -13.66
CA PHE A 525 16.43 -9.17 -15.04
C PHE A 525 17.17 -10.46 -15.40
N ARG A 526 17.87 -11.09 -14.45
CA ARG A 526 18.54 -12.39 -14.66
C ARG A 526 17.53 -13.54 -14.72
N GLU A 527 16.54 -13.58 -13.81
CA GLU A 527 15.49 -14.61 -13.83
C GLU A 527 14.71 -14.63 -15.17
N LYS A 528 14.42 -13.47 -15.77
CA LYS A 528 13.72 -13.38 -17.06
C LYS A 528 14.54 -13.88 -18.26
N ARG A 529 15.84 -14.08 -18.10
CA ARG A 529 16.73 -14.57 -19.15
C ARG A 529 17.02 -16.08 -19.08
N GLN A 530 16.66 -16.72 -17.99
CA GLN A 530 16.68 -18.17 -17.81
C GLN A 530 15.33 -18.78 -18.16
#